data_13fe7701e8da781ae3b8b02bab7b0cc6
#
_entry.id   13fe7701e8da781ae3b8b02bab7b0cc6
#
_cell.length_a   1.000
_cell.length_b   1.000
_cell.length_c   1.000
_cell.angle_alpha   90.00
_cell.angle_beta   90.00
_cell.angle_gamma   90.00
#
_symmetry.space_group_name_H-M   'P 1'
#
loop_
_entity.id
_entity.type
_entity.pdbx_description
1 polymer ?
#
loop_
_entity_poly.entity_id
_entity_poly.type
_entity_poly.pdbx_seq_one_letter_code
_entity_poly.pdbx_strand_id
1 'polypeptide(L)'
;FNGPLTTDLINIGYNLWFPVMFFILYWQAFTFKNPCLRLKFFYSFILCWIINGVLLATIFSSVGPCFYERAGFLPLDAYSELMARLNAFTESRPIWALSTQDSLWRNYLNSETGLGSGISAMPSMHVSIAFLMMLLGFSQENKFLKVFLCLFFILILIGSVHLAWHYAVDGYLSI
;
A
#
# COMPACT_ATOMS: atom_id res chain seq x y z
N PHE A 1 6.27 -10.82 -15.17
CA PHE A 1 6.32 -10.42 -13.74
C PHE A 1 6.48 -11.60 -12.75
N ASN A 2 6.68 -12.84 -13.21
CA ASN A 2 6.67 -14.04 -12.34
C ASN A 2 8.07 -14.49 -11.86
N GLY A 3 9.10 -13.69 -12.00
CA GLY A 3 10.45 -14.04 -11.58
C GLY A 3 10.80 -13.57 -10.16
N PRO A 4 11.73 -14.26 -9.46
CA PRO A 4 12.15 -13.89 -8.11
C PRO A 4 12.75 -12.49 -8.04
N LEU A 5 13.57 -12.09 -9.01
CA LEU A 5 14.15 -10.75 -9.10
C LEU A 5 13.10 -9.64 -9.19
N THR A 6 12.05 -9.84 -9.99
CA THR A 6 10.96 -8.86 -10.12
C THR A 6 10.20 -8.73 -8.80
N THR A 7 9.93 -9.85 -8.12
CA THR A 7 9.28 -9.87 -6.81
C THR A 7 10.13 -9.15 -5.76
N ASP A 8 11.45 -9.35 -5.75
CA ASP A 8 12.37 -8.65 -4.86
C ASP A 8 12.34 -7.14 -5.06
N LEU A 9 12.43 -6.68 -6.32
CA LEU A 9 12.39 -5.26 -6.64
C LEU A 9 11.06 -4.63 -6.23
N ILE A 10 9.95 -5.32 -6.47
CA ILE A 10 8.63 -4.86 -6.05
C ILE A 10 8.53 -4.84 -4.52
N ASN A 11 9.02 -5.88 -3.82
CA ASN A 11 9.01 -5.97 -2.37
C ASN A 11 9.81 -4.82 -1.73
N ILE A 12 11.03 -4.56 -2.23
CA ILE A 12 11.85 -3.42 -1.77
C ILE A 12 11.13 -2.10 -2.04
N GLY A 13 10.68 -1.89 -3.29
CA GLY A 13 10.02 -0.65 -3.69
C GLY A 13 8.71 -0.40 -2.93
N TYR A 14 7.94 -1.45 -2.64
CA TYR A 14 6.72 -1.34 -1.85
C TYR A 14 7.01 -0.94 -0.40
N ASN A 15 8.04 -1.49 0.22
CA ASN A 15 8.46 -1.13 1.58
C ASN A 15 9.07 0.28 1.67
N LEU A 16 9.59 0.84 0.56
CA LEU A 16 10.01 2.24 0.50
C LEU A 16 8.85 3.23 0.60
N TRP A 17 7.59 2.76 0.60
CA TRP A 17 6.44 3.64 0.72
C TRP A 17 6.49 4.51 1.97
N PHE A 18 6.79 3.94 3.14
CA PHE A 18 6.92 4.69 4.38
C PHE A 18 8.03 5.75 4.34
N PRO A 19 9.30 5.41 4.01
CA PRO A 19 10.36 6.39 3.87
C PRO A 19 10.03 7.52 2.90
N VAL A 20 9.49 7.20 1.71
CA VAL A 20 9.13 8.20 0.70
C VAL A 20 8.00 9.09 1.20
N MET A 21 6.95 8.52 1.80
CA MET A 21 5.83 9.28 2.37
C MET A 21 6.33 10.25 3.45
N PHE A 22 7.13 9.79 4.42
CA PHE A 22 7.65 10.65 5.47
C PHE A 22 8.59 11.73 4.93
N PHE A 23 9.43 11.40 3.94
CA PHE A 23 10.27 12.39 3.27
C PHE A 23 9.43 13.49 2.61
N ILE A 24 8.39 13.14 1.88
CA ILE A 24 7.48 14.10 1.23
C ILE A 24 6.73 14.94 2.26
N LEU A 25 6.22 14.35 3.34
CA LEU A 25 5.58 15.08 4.44
C LEU A 25 6.53 16.10 5.07
N TYR A 26 7.76 15.67 5.38
CA TYR A 26 8.78 16.53 5.95
C TYR A 26 9.16 17.66 5.00
N TRP A 27 9.41 17.33 3.74
CA TRP A 27 9.69 18.34 2.72
C TRP A 27 8.55 19.35 2.58
N GLN A 28 7.30 18.93 2.55
CA GLN A 28 6.15 19.85 2.49
C GLN A 28 6.00 20.68 3.77
N ALA A 29 6.26 20.12 4.94
CA ALA A 29 6.18 20.84 6.21
C ALA A 29 7.13 22.05 6.26
N PHE A 30 8.33 21.89 5.73
CA PHE A 30 9.37 22.93 5.75
C PHE A 30 9.51 23.74 4.43
N THR A 31 8.64 23.50 3.45
CA THR A 31 8.62 24.26 2.21
C THR A 31 7.84 25.57 2.37
N PHE A 32 8.45 26.70 1.98
CA PHE A 32 7.84 28.03 2.02
C PHE A 32 7.44 28.56 0.65
N LYS A 33 7.79 27.87 -0.44
CA LYS A 33 7.63 28.37 -1.82
C LYS A 33 6.17 28.52 -2.25
N ASN A 34 5.28 27.63 -1.82
CA ASN A 34 3.87 27.63 -2.20
C ASN A 34 2.98 27.20 -1.02
N PRO A 35 2.61 28.15 -0.13
CA PRO A 35 1.83 27.83 1.06
C PRO A 35 0.43 27.28 0.74
N CYS A 36 -0.17 27.70 -0.37
CA CYS A 36 -1.48 27.22 -0.79
C CYS A 36 -1.42 25.73 -1.20
N LEU A 37 -0.43 25.35 -2.00
CA LEU A 37 -0.22 23.95 -2.39
C LEU A 37 0.10 23.07 -1.17
N ARG A 38 0.94 23.57 -0.26
CA ARG A 38 1.25 22.91 1.00
C ARG A 38 0.01 22.58 1.82
N LEU A 39 -0.86 23.59 2.04
CA LEU A 39 -2.10 23.41 2.78
C LEU A 39 -3.03 22.40 2.08
N LYS A 40 -3.20 22.52 0.76
CA LYS A 40 -3.99 21.55 -0.02
C LYS A 40 -3.46 20.13 0.16
N PHE A 41 -2.15 19.92 0.10
CA PHE A 41 -1.53 18.63 0.29
C PHE A 41 -1.84 18.04 1.68
N PHE A 42 -1.65 18.81 2.76
CA PHE A 42 -1.90 18.34 4.12
C PHE A 42 -3.39 18.07 4.38
N TYR A 43 -4.28 18.92 3.90
CA TYR A 43 -5.73 18.65 4.00
C TYR A 43 -6.11 17.38 3.24
N SER A 44 -5.62 17.21 2.01
CA SER A 44 -5.88 16.01 1.23
C SER A 44 -5.29 14.76 1.90
N PHE A 45 -4.09 14.86 2.48
CA PHE A 45 -3.47 13.77 3.22
C PHE A 45 -4.32 13.33 4.41
N ILE A 46 -4.78 14.28 5.23
CA ILE A 46 -5.66 13.99 6.38
C ILE A 46 -7.00 13.41 5.91
N LEU A 47 -7.58 13.98 4.85
CA LEU A 47 -8.84 13.48 4.28
C LEU A 47 -8.71 12.07 3.73
N CYS A 48 -7.59 11.72 3.08
CA CYS A 48 -7.34 10.33 2.66
C CYS A 48 -7.37 9.38 3.86
N TRP A 49 -6.74 9.73 4.98
CA TRP A 49 -6.79 8.91 6.19
C TRP A 49 -8.18 8.80 6.78
N ILE A 50 -8.94 9.88 6.84
CA ILE A 50 -10.31 9.88 7.39
C ILE A 50 -11.25 9.13 6.46
N ILE A 51 -11.25 9.44 5.16
CA ILE A 51 -12.22 8.89 4.21
C ILE A 51 -11.84 7.45 3.86
N ASN A 52 -10.63 7.24 3.32
CA ASN A 52 -10.22 5.91 2.86
C ASN A 52 -9.79 5.01 4.02
N GLY A 53 -9.02 5.54 4.97
CA GLY A 53 -8.46 4.75 6.07
C GLY A 53 -9.43 4.42 7.19
N VAL A 54 -10.49 5.24 7.39
CA VAL A 54 -11.48 5.00 8.44
C VAL A 54 -12.86 4.72 7.86
N LEU A 55 -13.45 5.68 7.15
CA LEU A 55 -14.85 5.59 6.72
C LEU A 55 -15.06 4.45 5.72
N LEU A 56 -14.36 4.49 4.59
CA LEU A 56 -14.53 3.47 3.54
C LEU A 56 -13.96 2.12 3.96
N ALA A 57 -12.84 2.09 4.70
CA ALA A 57 -12.29 0.85 5.23
C ALA A 57 -13.25 0.14 6.20
N THR A 58 -14.09 0.89 6.92
CA THR A 58 -15.14 0.32 7.79
C THR A 58 -16.33 -0.15 6.97
N ILE A 59 -16.78 0.64 5.98
CA ILE A 59 -17.95 0.30 5.14
C ILE A 59 -17.65 -0.91 4.24
N PHE A 60 -16.49 -0.93 3.61
CA PHE A 60 -16.04 -1.97 2.69
C PHE A 60 -15.09 -2.98 3.34
N SER A 61 -15.19 -3.18 4.65
CA SER A 61 -14.32 -4.08 5.39
C SER A 61 -14.17 -5.41 4.68
N SER A 62 -12.95 -5.69 4.19
CA SER A 62 -12.64 -6.88 3.39
C SER A 62 -11.26 -7.42 3.73
N VAL A 63 -11.08 -8.71 3.51
CA VAL A 63 -9.76 -9.34 3.61
C VAL A 63 -9.05 -9.30 2.26
N GLY A 64 -7.74 -9.08 2.27
CA GLY A 64 -6.93 -9.17 1.06
C GLY A 64 -6.69 -10.62 0.61
N PRO A 65 -6.16 -10.82 -0.62
CA PRO A 65 -5.85 -12.14 -1.15
C PRO A 65 -5.01 -13.01 -0.21
N CYS A 66 -4.06 -12.42 0.53
CA CYS A 66 -3.21 -13.13 1.49
C CYS A 66 -3.96 -13.75 2.68
N PHE A 67 -5.15 -13.27 3.00
CA PHE A 67 -5.98 -13.76 4.09
C PHE A 67 -7.21 -14.54 3.62
N TYR A 68 -7.41 -14.66 2.31
CA TYR A 68 -8.61 -15.23 1.70
C TYR A 68 -8.92 -16.65 2.20
N GLU A 69 -7.94 -17.53 2.11
CA GLU A 69 -8.07 -18.93 2.59
C GLU A 69 -8.16 -18.99 4.12
N ARG A 70 -7.33 -18.19 4.81
CA ARG A 70 -7.32 -18.12 6.30
C ARG A 70 -8.64 -17.66 6.87
N ALA A 71 -9.37 -16.82 6.15
CA ALA A 71 -10.70 -16.33 6.52
C ALA A 71 -11.83 -17.30 6.14
N GLY A 72 -11.52 -18.42 5.48
CA GLY A 72 -12.50 -19.45 5.13
C GLY A 72 -13.38 -19.13 3.92
N PHE A 73 -12.99 -18.21 3.05
CA PHE A 73 -13.75 -17.91 1.84
C PHE A 73 -13.62 -19.01 0.78
N LEU A 74 -14.67 -19.19 0.00
CA LEU A 74 -14.72 -20.18 -1.08
C LEU A 74 -14.62 -19.51 -2.46
N PRO A 75 -13.97 -20.16 -3.45
CA PRO A 75 -13.22 -21.43 -3.31
C PRO A 75 -11.90 -21.24 -2.54
N LEU A 76 -11.53 -22.17 -1.68
CA LEU A 76 -10.35 -22.07 -0.81
C LEU A 76 -9.01 -21.97 -1.56
N ASP A 77 -8.96 -22.37 -2.81
CA ASP A 77 -7.77 -22.40 -3.66
C ASP A 77 -7.61 -21.16 -4.57
N ALA A 78 -8.51 -20.19 -4.46
CA ALA A 78 -8.55 -19.04 -5.39
C ALA A 78 -7.22 -18.27 -5.51
N TYR A 79 -6.44 -18.18 -4.43
CA TYR A 79 -5.14 -17.47 -4.39
C TYR A 79 -3.98 -18.37 -3.95
N SER A 80 -4.20 -19.68 -3.86
CA SER A 80 -3.20 -20.66 -3.40
C SER A 80 -1.93 -20.64 -4.25
N GLU A 81 -2.05 -20.57 -5.57
CA GLU A 81 -0.91 -20.48 -6.48
C GLU A 81 -0.08 -19.20 -6.27
N LEU A 82 -0.73 -18.06 -6.09
CA LEU A 82 -0.05 -16.80 -5.79
C LEU A 82 0.71 -16.89 -4.47
N MET A 83 0.06 -17.38 -3.42
CA MET A 83 0.66 -17.50 -2.08
C MET A 83 1.77 -18.56 -2.06
N ALA A 84 1.59 -19.71 -2.72
CA ALA A 84 2.62 -20.75 -2.85
C ALA A 84 3.88 -20.21 -3.54
N ARG A 85 3.71 -19.42 -4.61
CA ARG A 85 4.82 -18.78 -5.33
C ARG A 85 5.57 -17.78 -4.46
N LEU A 86 4.86 -16.91 -3.73
CA LEU A 86 5.48 -15.93 -2.83
C LEU A 86 6.24 -16.63 -1.70
N ASN A 87 5.68 -17.70 -1.12
CA ASN A 87 6.34 -18.50 -0.09
C ASN A 87 7.60 -19.21 -0.62
N ALA A 88 7.56 -19.77 -1.83
CA ALA A 88 8.73 -20.38 -2.46
C ALA A 88 9.88 -19.37 -2.69
N PHE A 89 9.56 -18.12 -3.03
CA PHE A 89 10.59 -17.07 -3.17
C PHE A 89 11.20 -16.68 -1.82
N THR A 90 10.45 -16.77 -0.72
CA THR A 90 10.94 -16.47 0.62
C THR A 90 12.06 -17.42 1.09
N GLU A 91 12.12 -18.65 0.57
CA GLU A 91 13.20 -19.59 0.87
C GLU A 91 14.59 -19.07 0.41
N SER A 92 14.63 -18.30 -0.66
CA SER A 92 15.86 -17.72 -1.19
C SER A 92 16.14 -16.30 -0.68
N ARG A 93 15.10 -15.51 -0.47
CA ARG A 93 15.18 -14.10 -0.01
C ARG A 93 13.95 -13.70 0.79
N PRO A 94 14.10 -12.96 1.91
CA PRO A 94 12.97 -12.60 2.74
C PRO A 94 12.02 -11.64 2.01
N ILE A 95 10.76 -12.04 1.86
CA ILE A 95 9.68 -11.16 1.41
C ILE A 95 9.02 -10.57 2.66
N TRP A 96 9.33 -9.29 2.95
CA TRP A 96 8.83 -8.62 4.16
C TRP A 96 7.30 -8.54 4.21
N ALA A 97 6.64 -8.50 3.05
CA ALA A 97 5.18 -8.53 2.97
C ALA A 97 4.61 -9.76 3.69
N LEU A 98 5.16 -10.97 3.47
CA LEU A 98 4.65 -12.20 4.08
C LEU A 98 4.81 -12.21 5.60
N SER A 99 5.96 -11.78 6.11
CA SER A 99 6.18 -11.69 7.57
C SER A 99 5.24 -10.70 8.24
N THR A 100 4.94 -9.58 7.57
CA THR A 100 3.98 -8.58 8.05
C THR A 100 2.54 -9.13 8.01
N GLN A 101 2.17 -9.82 6.94
CA GLN A 101 0.87 -10.50 6.80
C GLN A 101 0.65 -11.52 7.94
N ASP A 102 1.65 -12.34 8.20
CA ASP A 102 1.58 -13.33 9.28
C ASP A 102 1.48 -12.69 10.67
N SER A 103 2.15 -11.57 10.89
CA SER A 103 2.06 -10.81 12.13
C SER A 103 0.65 -10.22 12.31
N LEU A 104 0.10 -9.59 11.27
CA LEU A 104 -1.26 -9.03 11.29
C LEU A 104 -2.31 -10.10 11.56
N TRP A 105 -2.18 -11.27 10.93
CA TRP A 105 -3.11 -12.38 11.15
C TRP A 105 -3.05 -12.91 12.58
N ARG A 106 -1.86 -13.06 13.15
CA ARG A 106 -1.68 -13.46 14.55
C ARG A 106 -2.31 -12.45 15.51
N ASN A 107 -2.08 -11.16 15.28
CA ASN A 107 -2.67 -10.10 16.12
C ASN A 107 -4.21 -10.13 16.03
N TYR A 108 -4.77 -10.38 14.86
CA TYR A 108 -6.21 -10.55 14.68
C TYR A 108 -6.75 -11.73 15.49
N LEU A 109 -6.09 -12.91 15.43
CA LEU A 109 -6.50 -14.10 16.19
C LEU A 109 -6.42 -13.89 17.69
N ASN A 110 -5.40 -13.16 18.16
CA ASN A 110 -5.20 -12.88 19.60
C ASN A 110 -6.07 -11.72 20.10
N SER A 111 -6.89 -11.11 19.25
CA SER A 111 -7.66 -9.89 19.56
C SER A 111 -6.77 -8.73 20.05
N GLU A 112 -5.52 -8.70 19.64
CA GLU A 112 -4.58 -7.64 19.98
C GLU A 112 -4.87 -6.38 19.15
N THR A 113 -5.13 -5.27 19.85
CA THR A 113 -5.37 -3.98 19.21
C THR A 113 -4.11 -3.13 19.28
N GLY A 114 -3.69 -2.59 18.15
CA GLY A 114 -2.53 -1.70 18.05
C GLY A 114 -2.63 -0.79 16.84
N LEU A 115 -1.73 0.17 16.74
CA LEU A 115 -1.64 1.03 15.54
C LEU A 115 -1.33 0.15 14.31
N GLY A 116 -2.25 0.16 13.34
CA GLY A 116 -2.11 -0.62 12.11
C GLY A 116 -2.45 -2.10 12.23
N SER A 117 -3.06 -2.57 13.34
CA SER A 117 -3.48 -3.96 13.51
C SER A 117 -4.78 -4.32 12.77
N GLY A 118 -5.52 -3.34 12.26
CA GLY A 118 -6.75 -3.57 11.52
C GLY A 118 -6.49 -4.22 10.15
N ILE A 119 -7.24 -5.27 9.84
CA ILE A 119 -7.24 -5.91 8.52
C ILE A 119 -8.41 -5.34 7.71
N SER A 120 -8.11 -4.45 6.77
CA SER A 120 -9.03 -4.05 5.72
C SER A 120 -8.25 -3.83 4.43
N ALA A 121 -8.61 -4.59 3.39
CA ALA A 121 -7.94 -4.47 2.10
C ALA A 121 -8.51 -3.32 1.25
N MET A 122 -9.76 -2.92 1.48
CA MET A 122 -10.45 -1.95 0.63
C MET A 122 -10.87 -0.72 1.44
N PRO A 123 -10.53 0.49 0.99
CA PRO A 123 -9.59 0.83 -0.09
C PRO A 123 -8.12 0.74 0.35
N SER A 124 -7.20 0.72 -0.63
CA SER A 124 -5.76 0.66 -0.35
C SER A 124 -5.19 2.02 0.06
N MET A 125 -4.78 2.17 1.31
CA MET A 125 -4.13 3.39 1.80
C MET A 125 -2.77 3.65 1.14
N HIS A 126 -2.02 2.59 0.81
CA HIS A 126 -0.75 2.73 0.09
C HIS A 126 -0.95 3.37 -1.28
N VAL A 127 -1.97 2.93 -2.01
CA VAL A 127 -2.31 3.47 -3.33
C VAL A 127 -2.82 4.90 -3.22
N SER A 128 -3.75 5.20 -2.28
CA SER A 128 -4.30 6.55 -2.07
C SER A 128 -3.20 7.59 -1.83
N ILE A 129 -2.29 7.29 -0.90
CA ILE A 129 -1.22 8.23 -0.55
C ILE A 129 -0.17 8.33 -1.67
N ALA A 130 0.16 7.22 -2.35
CA ALA A 130 1.06 7.26 -3.50
C ALA A 130 0.47 8.09 -4.66
N PHE A 131 -0.84 7.99 -4.88
CA PHE A 131 -1.56 8.82 -5.84
C PHE A 131 -1.52 10.31 -5.45
N LEU A 132 -1.78 10.64 -4.19
CA LEU A 132 -1.68 12.01 -3.68
C LEU A 132 -0.26 12.58 -3.87
N MET A 133 0.78 11.79 -3.59
CA MET A 133 2.17 12.18 -3.83
C MET A 133 2.46 12.40 -5.32
N MET A 134 1.89 11.58 -6.20
CA MET A 134 1.98 11.76 -7.65
C MET A 134 1.34 13.09 -8.08
N LEU A 135 0.14 13.42 -7.59
CA LEU A 135 -0.54 14.69 -7.88
C LEU A 135 0.29 15.90 -7.38
N LEU A 136 0.91 15.78 -6.21
CA LEU A 136 1.86 16.79 -5.72
C LEU A 136 3.04 16.93 -6.69
N GLY A 137 3.59 15.84 -7.20
CA GLY A 137 4.67 15.83 -8.19
C GLY A 137 4.28 16.58 -9.47
N PHE A 138 3.06 16.39 -9.96
CA PHE A 138 2.55 17.11 -11.13
C PHE A 138 2.40 18.61 -10.89
N SER A 139 2.22 19.04 -9.64
CA SER A 139 2.13 20.45 -9.25
C SER A 139 3.49 21.11 -9.06
N GLN A 140 4.60 20.38 -9.22
CA GLN A 140 5.96 20.91 -9.11
C GLN A 140 6.54 21.19 -10.50
N GLU A 141 7.52 22.10 -10.58
CA GLU A 141 8.25 22.40 -11.83
C GLU A 141 9.31 21.32 -12.14
N ASN A 142 9.79 20.61 -11.12
CA ASN A 142 10.86 19.63 -11.24
C ASN A 142 10.35 18.37 -11.98
N LYS A 143 10.79 18.20 -13.23
CA LYS A 143 10.43 17.07 -14.09
C LYS A 143 10.88 15.72 -13.53
N PHE A 144 12.05 15.68 -12.88
CA PHE A 144 12.57 14.45 -12.29
C PHE A 144 11.65 13.97 -11.14
N LEU A 145 11.28 14.88 -10.24
CA LEU A 145 10.34 14.56 -9.16
C LEU A 145 8.98 14.07 -9.67
N LYS A 146 8.48 14.72 -10.72
CA LYS A 146 7.23 14.34 -11.38
C LYS A 146 7.29 12.90 -11.91
N VAL A 147 8.32 12.56 -12.66
CA VAL A 147 8.52 11.22 -13.22
C VAL A 147 8.73 10.19 -12.10
N PHE A 148 9.55 10.51 -11.10
CA PHE A 148 9.79 9.63 -9.97
C PHE A 148 8.50 9.27 -9.23
N LEU A 149 7.69 10.26 -8.85
CA LEU A 149 6.45 10.02 -8.09
C LEU A 149 5.37 9.32 -8.94
N CYS A 150 5.36 9.55 -10.26
CA CYS A 150 4.51 8.81 -11.19
C CYS A 150 4.90 7.32 -11.26
N LEU A 151 6.18 7.02 -11.44
CA LEU A 151 6.68 5.64 -11.46
C LEU A 151 6.51 4.96 -10.10
N PHE A 152 6.71 5.72 -9.02
CA PHE A 152 6.48 5.22 -7.66
C PHE A 152 5.02 4.85 -7.42
N PHE A 153 4.07 5.68 -7.85
CA PHE A 153 2.64 5.36 -7.78
C PHE A 153 2.31 4.05 -8.56
N ILE A 154 2.83 3.91 -9.79
CA ILE A 154 2.63 2.70 -10.59
C ILE A 154 3.23 1.47 -9.88
N LEU A 155 4.41 1.61 -9.29
CA LEU A 155 5.05 0.55 -8.52
C LEU A 155 4.19 0.12 -7.32
N ILE A 156 3.64 1.07 -6.55
CA ILE A 156 2.79 0.79 -5.40
C ILE A 156 1.48 0.12 -5.85
N LEU A 157 0.87 0.60 -6.93
CA LEU A 157 -0.36 0.02 -7.48
C LEU A 157 -0.16 -1.43 -7.91
N ILE A 158 0.90 -1.72 -8.66
CA ILE A 158 1.24 -3.08 -9.10
C ILE A 158 1.67 -3.93 -7.90
N GLY A 159 2.51 -3.38 -7.02
CA GLY A 159 3.06 -4.08 -5.86
C GLY A 159 1.99 -4.50 -4.86
N SER A 160 0.94 -3.69 -4.68
CA SER A 160 -0.18 -4.01 -3.80
C SER A 160 -0.88 -5.31 -4.20
N VAL A 161 -1.06 -5.55 -5.50
CA VAL A 161 -1.67 -6.77 -6.04
C VAL A 161 -0.65 -7.92 -6.10
N HIS A 162 0.57 -7.63 -6.58
CA HIS A 162 1.62 -8.63 -6.75
C HIS A 162 2.03 -9.31 -5.43
N LEU A 163 2.06 -8.56 -4.35
CA LEU A 163 2.39 -9.03 -2.99
C LEU A 163 1.17 -9.55 -2.21
N ALA A 164 0.03 -9.76 -2.89
CA ALA A 164 -1.21 -10.27 -2.31
C ALA A 164 -1.84 -9.42 -1.18
N TRP A 165 -1.49 -8.14 -1.09
CA TRP A 165 -2.11 -7.24 -0.10
C TRP A 165 -3.54 -6.86 -0.48
N HIS A 166 -3.78 -6.55 -1.75
CA HIS A 166 -5.00 -5.96 -2.26
C HIS A 166 -5.47 -6.63 -3.54
N TYR A 167 -6.76 -6.59 -3.78
CA TYR A 167 -7.33 -6.80 -5.11
C TYR A 167 -7.08 -5.55 -5.98
N ALA A 168 -7.08 -5.72 -7.30
CA ALA A 168 -6.93 -4.57 -8.20
C ALA A 168 -8.03 -3.51 -7.99
N VAL A 169 -9.25 -3.95 -7.68
CA VAL A 169 -10.38 -3.06 -7.41
C VAL A 169 -10.16 -2.17 -6.18
N ASP A 170 -9.45 -2.65 -5.15
CA ASP A 170 -9.14 -1.86 -3.96
C ASP A 170 -8.26 -0.65 -4.32
N GLY A 171 -7.31 -0.85 -5.25
CA GLY A 171 -6.49 0.21 -5.80
C GLY A 171 -7.28 1.22 -6.63
N TYR A 172 -8.23 0.77 -7.45
CA TYR A 172 -9.05 1.67 -8.27
C TYR A 172 -9.98 2.53 -7.41
N LEU A 173 -10.54 1.98 -6.35
CA LEU A 173 -11.37 2.76 -5.42
C LEU A 173 -10.55 3.75 -4.58
N SER A 174 -9.23 3.59 -4.55
CA SER A 174 -8.30 4.41 -3.75
C SER A 174 -7.88 5.71 -4.44
N ILE A 175 -8.19 5.87 -5.73
CA ILE A 175 -7.84 7.01 -6.58
C ILE A 175 -8.99 8.01 -6.63
#